data_e91cdf8cb65e69881a33dd76bb72da5b
#
_entry.id   e91cdf8cb65e69881a33dd76bb72da5b
#
_cell.length_a   1.000
_cell.length_b   1.000
_cell.length_c   1.000
_cell.angle_alpha   90.00
_cell.angle_beta   90.00
_cell.angle_gamma   90.00
#
_symmetry.space_group_name_H-M   'P 1'
#
loop_
_entity.id
_entity.type
_entity.pdbx_description
1 polymer ?
#
loop_
_entity_poly.entity_id
_entity_poly.type
_entity_poly.pdbx_seq_one_letter_code
_entity_poly.pdbx_strand_id
1 'polypeptide(L)'
;MPTTFMALSPRAANLTRDSSMSIFWIYPLAALAEIAGCFSFWAWWKLERSPGWLVPGMLSLALFAWLLSLVDVSHAGRAFAVYGGVYIAASVAWLWLVEQQLPSRWDLLGTLVCLAGSAIIVLGARAQ
;
A
#
# COMPACT_ATOMS: atom_id res chain seq x y z
N MET A 1 26.95 0.59 -14.91
CA MET A 1 26.26 0.95 -13.69
C MET A 1 27.23 0.97 -12.54
N PRO A 2 27.26 2.09 -11.86
CA PRO A 2 28.30 2.28 -10.86
C PRO A 2 28.06 1.44 -9.62
N THR A 3 28.91 0.45 -9.46
CA THR A 3 28.98 -0.32 -8.22
C THR A 3 29.42 0.52 -7.03
N THR A 4 30.07 1.66 -7.31
CA THR A 4 30.45 2.64 -6.27
C THR A 4 29.26 3.19 -5.51
N PHE A 5 28.07 3.13 -6.10
CA PHE A 5 26.84 3.55 -5.44
C PHE A 5 26.49 2.64 -4.26
N MET A 6 27.03 1.43 -4.24
CA MET A 6 26.73 0.46 -3.19
C MET A 6 27.64 0.61 -1.96
N ALA A 7 28.67 1.44 -2.06
CA ALA A 7 29.52 1.77 -0.89
C ALA A 7 28.77 2.78 -0.02
N LEU A 8 27.76 2.27 0.70
CA LEU A 8 26.89 3.12 1.50
C LEU A 8 27.63 3.63 2.74
N SER A 9 27.49 4.94 2.98
CA SER A 9 27.92 5.53 4.24
C SER A 9 27.12 4.92 5.38
N PRO A 10 27.62 4.98 6.63
CA PRO A 10 26.84 4.51 7.79
C PRO A 10 25.46 5.17 7.89
N ARG A 11 25.36 6.39 7.39
CA ARG A 11 24.09 7.11 7.35
C ARG A 11 23.09 6.44 6.40
N ALA A 12 23.55 5.98 5.24
CA ALA A 12 22.72 5.28 4.28
C ALA A 12 22.30 3.89 4.80
N ALA A 13 23.20 3.21 5.54
CA ALA A 13 22.87 1.93 6.16
C ALA A 13 21.78 2.09 7.24
N ASN A 14 21.82 3.18 7.99
CA ASN A 14 20.77 3.47 8.97
C ASN A 14 19.43 3.78 8.30
N LEU A 15 19.45 4.50 7.18
CA LEU A 15 18.25 4.79 6.40
C LEU A 15 17.59 3.51 5.88
N THR A 16 18.39 2.54 5.44
CA THR A 16 17.83 1.27 4.95
C THR A 16 17.25 0.43 6.09
N ARG A 17 17.81 0.53 7.28
CA ARG A 17 17.26 -0.14 8.46
C ARG A 17 15.92 0.47 8.87
N ASP A 18 15.85 1.80 8.89
CA ASP A 18 14.63 2.52 9.24
C ASP A 18 13.53 2.29 8.19
N SER A 19 13.90 2.18 6.90
CA SER A 19 12.92 1.95 5.83
C SER A 19 12.30 0.55 5.92
N SER A 20 13.03 -0.46 6.40
CA SER A 20 12.46 -1.79 6.60
C SER A 20 11.33 -1.78 7.64
N MET A 21 11.48 -1.01 8.71
CA MET A 21 10.45 -0.87 9.74
C MET A 21 9.28 -0.03 9.25
N SER A 22 9.55 1.02 8.47
CA SER A 22 8.49 1.90 7.97
C SER A 22 7.58 1.22 6.95
N ILE A 23 8.07 0.25 6.18
CA ILE A 23 7.26 -0.51 5.23
C ILE A 23 6.09 -1.22 5.95
N PHE A 24 6.31 -1.75 7.16
CA PHE A 24 5.30 -2.51 7.88
C PHE A 24 4.09 -1.67 8.29
N TRP A 25 4.24 -0.36 8.42
CA TRP A 25 3.11 0.49 8.81
C TRP A 25 2.78 1.57 7.79
N ILE A 26 3.73 1.97 6.93
CA ILE A 26 3.44 2.92 5.84
C ILE A 26 2.46 2.29 4.85
N TYR A 27 2.68 1.05 4.42
CA TYR A 27 1.81 0.39 3.46
C TYR A 27 0.37 0.22 3.97
N PRO A 28 0.15 -0.26 5.21
CA PRO A 28 -1.22 -0.32 5.73
C PRO A 28 -1.89 1.05 5.82
N LEU A 29 -1.16 2.08 6.26
CA LEU A 29 -1.71 3.44 6.34
C LEU A 29 -2.03 3.99 4.96
N ALA A 30 -1.13 3.78 3.99
CA ALA A 30 -1.35 4.19 2.61
C ALA A 30 -2.57 3.49 2.03
N ALA A 31 -2.72 2.19 2.30
CA ALA A 31 -3.87 1.42 1.84
C ALA A 31 -5.17 1.96 2.42
N LEU A 32 -5.20 2.28 3.71
CA LEU A 32 -6.38 2.88 4.34
C LEU A 32 -6.71 4.24 3.71
N ALA A 33 -5.70 5.07 3.47
CA ALA A 33 -5.91 6.39 2.87
C ALA A 33 -6.44 6.26 1.43
N GLU A 34 -5.90 5.33 0.65
CA GLU A 34 -6.36 5.09 -0.72
C GLU A 34 -7.80 4.55 -0.73
N ILE A 35 -8.08 3.55 0.10
CA ILE A 35 -9.40 2.95 0.16
C ILE A 35 -10.43 3.97 0.63
N ALA A 36 -10.10 4.74 1.67
CA ALA A 36 -11.01 5.78 2.16
C ALA A 36 -11.27 6.85 1.11
N GLY A 37 -10.24 7.27 0.37
CA GLY A 37 -10.38 8.23 -0.72
C GLY A 37 -11.23 7.70 -1.85
N CYS A 38 -10.95 6.49 -2.31
CA CYS A 38 -11.71 5.85 -3.37
C CYS A 38 -13.15 5.56 -2.92
N PHE A 39 -13.34 5.16 -1.67
CA PHE A 39 -14.66 4.92 -1.12
C PHE A 39 -15.50 6.20 -1.06
N SER A 40 -14.86 7.34 -0.81
CA SER A 40 -15.56 8.64 -0.84
C SER A 40 -16.14 8.94 -2.22
N PHE A 41 -15.39 8.64 -3.28
CA PHE A 41 -15.89 8.74 -4.65
C PHE A 41 -17.02 7.76 -4.90
N TRP A 42 -16.85 6.51 -4.45
CA TRP A 42 -17.87 5.48 -4.57
C TRP A 42 -19.15 5.91 -3.86
N ALA A 43 -19.05 6.46 -2.65
CA ALA A 43 -20.20 6.93 -1.88
C ALA A 43 -20.93 8.05 -2.61
N TRP A 44 -20.20 8.99 -3.17
CA TRP A 44 -20.79 10.07 -3.94
C TRP A 44 -21.52 9.55 -5.18
N TRP A 45 -20.86 8.69 -5.95
CA TRP A 45 -21.37 8.25 -7.25
C TRP A 45 -22.39 7.12 -7.13
N LYS A 46 -22.06 6.06 -6.40
CA LYS A 46 -22.90 4.85 -6.34
C LYS A 46 -23.94 4.89 -5.23
N LEU A 47 -23.59 5.48 -4.09
CA LEU A 47 -24.50 5.55 -2.94
C LEU A 47 -25.28 6.87 -2.91
N GLU A 48 -25.12 7.70 -3.92
CA GLU A 48 -25.83 8.97 -4.09
C GLU A 48 -25.70 9.91 -2.88
N ARG A 49 -24.50 9.91 -2.27
CA ARG A 49 -24.19 10.79 -1.15
C ARG A 49 -23.84 12.19 -1.65
N SER A 50 -23.77 13.15 -0.73
CA SER A 50 -23.47 14.52 -1.00
C SER A 50 -22.11 14.69 -1.72
N PRO A 51 -21.99 15.63 -2.69
CA PRO A 51 -20.69 15.95 -3.29
C PRO A 51 -19.63 16.40 -2.30
N GLY A 52 -20.02 16.81 -1.09
CA GLY A 52 -19.08 17.15 -0.03
C GLY A 52 -18.15 16.02 0.36
N TRP A 53 -18.51 14.79 0.08
CA TRP A 53 -17.65 13.62 0.31
C TRP A 53 -16.40 13.62 -0.54
N LEU A 54 -16.41 14.34 -1.68
CA LEU A 54 -15.27 14.41 -2.58
C LEU A 54 -14.09 15.16 -1.96
N VAL A 55 -14.34 16.14 -1.07
CA VAL A 55 -13.27 16.93 -0.46
C VAL A 55 -12.39 16.08 0.44
N PRO A 56 -12.93 15.38 1.48
CA PRO A 56 -12.08 14.51 2.29
C PRO A 56 -11.51 13.34 1.48
N GLY A 57 -12.22 12.90 0.43
CA GLY A 57 -11.73 11.86 -0.47
C GLY A 57 -10.48 12.29 -1.20
N MET A 58 -10.47 13.49 -1.76
CA MET A 58 -9.29 14.03 -2.46
C MET A 58 -8.12 14.22 -1.52
N LEU A 59 -8.38 14.72 -0.30
CA LEU A 59 -7.34 14.90 0.71
C LEU A 59 -6.74 13.54 1.12
N SER A 60 -7.57 12.52 1.25
CA SER A 60 -7.13 11.18 1.59
C SER A 60 -6.25 10.58 0.48
N LEU A 61 -6.62 10.78 -0.79
CA LEU A 61 -5.81 10.32 -1.91
C LEU A 61 -4.47 11.05 -2.00
N ALA A 62 -4.45 12.35 -1.68
CA ALA A 62 -3.20 13.10 -1.61
C ALA A 62 -2.30 12.57 -0.50
N LEU A 63 -2.88 12.27 0.65
CA LEU A 63 -2.16 11.66 1.77
C LEU A 63 -1.60 10.29 1.38
N PHE A 64 -2.39 9.48 0.69
CA PHE A 64 -1.95 8.19 0.17
C PHE A 64 -0.71 8.33 -0.72
N ALA A 65 -0.78 9.24 -1.68
CA ALA A 65 0.33 9.45 -2.61
C ALA A 65 1.59 9.90 -1.87
N TRP A 66 1.44 10.77 -0.89
CA TRP A 66 2.57 11.24 -0.08
C TRP A 66 3.16 10.11 0.77
N LEU A 67 2.30 9.33 1.44
CA LEU A 67 2.75 8.18 2.25
C LEU A 67 3.53 7.18 1.41
N LEU A 68 3.02 6.86 0.22
CA LEU A 68 3.67 5.89 -0.66
C LEU A 68 5.03 6.40 -1.13
N SER A 69 5.19 7.72 -1.28
CA SER A 69 6.46 8.31 -1.68
C SER A 69 7.52 8.28 -0.57
N LEU A 70 7.12 8.03 0.68
CA LEU A 70 8.05 7.89 1.80
C LEU A 70 8.73 6.53 1.84
N VAL A 71 8.23 5.56 1.08
CA VAL A 71 8.84 4.23 1.03
C VAL A 71 10.18 4.32 0.31
N ASP A 72 11.24 3.91 1.00
CA ASP A 72 12.59 4.00 0.48
C ASP A 72 12.95 2.73 -0.29
N VAL A 73 12.52 2.66 -1.53
CA VAL A 73 12.93 1.62 -2.47
C VAL A 73 13.46 2.28 -3.73
N SER A 74 14.38 1.61 -4.38
CA SER A 74 15.12 2.18 -5.52
C SER A 74 14.24 2.38 -6.76
N HIS A 75 13.15 1.63 -6.88
CA HIS A 75 12.28 1.68 -8.05
C HIS A 75 10.81 1.71 -7.64
N ALA A 76 10.10 2.71 -8.14
CA ALA A 76 8.68 2.89 -7.82
C ALA A 76 7.84 1.66 -8.19
N GLY A 77 8.14 1.02 -9.32
CA GLY A 77 7.40 -0.15 -9.77
C GLY A 77 7.41 -1.29 -8.75
N ARG A 78 8.54 -1.53 -8.10
CA ARG A 78 8.62 -2.56 -7.05
C ARG A 78 7.84 -2.16 -5.81
N ALA A 79 7.91 -0.88 -5.42
CA ALA A 79 7.14 -0.38 -4.30
C ALA A 79 5.65 -0.59 -4.54
N PHE A 80 5.18 -0.26 -5.74
CA PHE A 80 3.76 -0.39 -6.08
C PHE A 80 3.33 -1.87 -6.14
N ALA A 81 4.20 -2.75 -6.64
CA ALA A 81 3.89 -4.17 -6.72
C ALA A 81 3.76 -4.81 -5.32
N VAL A 82 4.66 -4.48 -4.41
CA VAL A 82 4.58 -4.97 -3.02
C VAL A 82 3.36 -4.37 -2.32
N TYR A 83 3.14 -3.08 -2.53
CA TYR A 83 1.98 -2.39 -1.99
C TYR A 83 0.67 -3.05 -2.45
N GLY A 84 0.61 -3.52 -3.71
CA GLY A 84 -0.58 -4.15 -4.25
C GLY A 84 -1.09 -5.32 -3.41
N GLY A 85 -0.20 -6.16 -2.89
CA GLY A 85 -0.57 -7.25 -1.99
C GLY A 85 -1.15 -6.76 -0.68
N VAL A 86 -0.53 -5.75 -0.08
CA VAL A 86 -1.04 -5.13 1.15
C VAL A 86 -2.39 -4.47 0.90
N TYR A 87 -2.53 -3.80 -0.23
CA TYR A 87 -3.79 -3.15 -0.62
C TYR A 87 -4.94 -4.17 -0.72
N ILE A 88 -4.69 -5.32 -1.33
CA ILE A 88 -5.72 -6.35 -1.48
C ILE A 88 -6.16 -6.87 -0.11
N ALA A 89 -5.21 -7.13 0.79
CA ALA A 89 -5.53 -7.55 2.15
C ALA A 89 -6.34 -6.49 2.89
N ALA A 90 -5.95 -5.22 2.76
CA ALA A 90 -6.67 -4.11 3.37
C ALA A 90 -8.07 -3.96 2.78
N SER A 91 -8.24 -4.19 1.47
CA SER A 91 -9.53 -4.11 0.81
C SER A 91 -10.49 -5.19 1.31
N VAL A 92 -10.01 -6.40 1.51
CA VAL A 92 -10.84 -7.48 2.07
C VAL A 92 -11.22 -7.18 3.51
N ALA A 93 -10.29 -6.63 4.29
CA ALA A 93 -10.59 -6.18 5.65
C ALA A 93 -11.64 -5.06 5.64
N TRP A 94 -11.55 -4.12 4.71
CA TRP A 94 -12.53 -3.05 4.57
C TRP A 94 -13.92 -3.61 4.25
N LEU A 95 -13.99 -4.56 3.32
CA LEU A 95 -15.24 -5.24 2.97
C LEU A 95 -15.92 -5.80 4.21
N TRP A 96 -15.13 -6.42 5.08
CA TRP A 96 -15.65 -7.04 6.29
C TRP A 96 -16.01 -6.02 7.36
N LEU A 97 -15.08 -5.12 7.68
CA LEU A 97 -15.21 -4.23 8.84
C LEU A 97 -16.09 -3.00 8.57
N VAL A 98 -16.03 -2.44 7.38
CA VAL A 98 -16.76 -1.21 7.03
C VAL A 98 -18.07 -1.54 6.31
N GLU A 99 -18.03 -2.41 5.31
CA GLU A 99 -19.19 -2.72 4.49
C GLU A 99 -20.01 -3.87 5.07
N GLN A 100 -19.54 -4.52 6.14
CA GLN A 100 -20.24 -5.58 6.86
C GLN A 100 -20.58 -6.78 5.97
N GLN A 101 -19.69 -7.09 5.03
CA GLN A 101 -19.81 -8.26 4.18
C GLN A 101 -18.73 -9.25 4.54
N LEU A 102 -19.11 -10.48 4.91
CA LEU A 102 -18.13 -11.53 5.22
C LEU A 102 -17.37 -11.90 3.95
N PRO A 103 -16.03 -11.90 4.01
CA PRO A 103 -15.25 -12.36 2.87
C PRO A 103 -15.55 -13.81 2.53
N SER A 104 -15.65 -14.08 1.23
CA SER A 104 -15.81 -15.45 0.76
C SER A 104 -14.47 -16.19 0.83
N ARG A 105 -14.53 -17.53 0.70
CA ARG A 105 -13.30 -18.32 0.60
C ARG A 105 -12.46 -17.92 -0.62
N TRP A 106 -13.10 -17.43 -1.67
CA TRP A 106 -12.39 -16.96 -2.87
C TRP A 106 -11.67 -15.65 -2.60
N ASP A 107 -12.28 -14.74 -1.83
CA ASP A 107 -11.64 -13.50 -1.39
C ASP A 107 -10.39 -13.81 -0.56
N LEU A 108 -10.50 -14.76 0.36
CA LEU A 108 -9.39 -15.14 1.23
C LEU A 108 -8.29 -15.84 0.43
N LEU A 109 -8.65 -16.74 -0.47
CA LEU A 109 -7.67 -17.46 -1.29
C LEU A 109 -6.91 -16.49 -2.20
N GLY A 110 -7.63 -15.59 -2.88
CA GLY A 110 -7.01 -14.59 -3.74
C GLY A 110 -6.07 -13.68 -2.97
N THR A 111 -6.48 -13.25 -1.78
CA THR A 111 -5.65 -12.42 -0.91
C THR A 111 -4.35 -13.15 -0.52
N LEU A 112 -4.45 -14.42 -0.15
CA LEU A 112 -3.26 -15.20 0.21
C LEU A 112 -2.30 -15.34 -0.98
N VAL A 113 -2.80 -15.59 -2.17
CA VAL A 113 -1.98 -15.68 -3.38
C VAL A 113 -1.27 -14.35 -3.65
N CYS A 114 -1.98 -13.23 -3.52
CA CYS A 114 -1.39 -11.91 -3.74
C CYS A 114 -0.33 -11.57 -2.70
N LEU A 115 -0.56 -11.91 -1.43
CA LEU A 115 0.44 -11.71 -0.39
C LEU A 115 1.67 -12.57 -0.63
N ALA A 116 1.48 -13.81 -1.07
CA ALA A 116 2.59 -14.68 -1.44
C ALA A 116 3.40 -14.08 -2.60
N GLY A 117 2.73 -13.55 -3.62
CA GLY A 117 3.38 -12.88 -4.73
C GLY A 117 4.19 -11.66 -4.30
N SER A 118 3.62 -10.84 -3.43
CA SER A 118 4.32 -9.67 -2.86
C SER A 118 5.55 -10.10 -2.07
N ALA A 119 5.43 -11.17 -1.27
CA ALA A 119 6.57 -11.71 -0.50
C ALA A 119 7.69 -12.19 -1.43
N ILE A 120 7.34 -12.85 -2.52
CA ILE A 120 8.32 -13.31 -3.51
C ILE A 120 9.08 -12.11 -4.09
N ILE A 121 8.39 -11.05 -4.42
CA ILE A 121 9.02 -9.84 -4.98
C ILE A 121 9.99 -9.22 -3.98
N VAL A 122 9.60 -9.11 -2.71
CA VAL A 122 10.46 -8.55 -1.65
C VAL A 122 11.69 -9.41 -1.46
N LEU A 123 11.52 -10.72 -1.34
CA LEU A 123 12.63 -11.64 -1.11
C LEU A 123 13.54 -11.71 -2.33
N GLY A 124 12.99 -11.70 -3.53
CA GLY A 124 13.77 -11.69 -4.76
C GLY A 124 14.60 -10.41 -4.90
N ALA A 125 14.03 -9.26 -4.52
CA ALA A 125 14.75 -7.99 -4.56
C ALA A 125 15.93 -7.98 -3.57
N ARG A 126 15.77 -8.60 -2.41
CA ARG A 126 16.85 -8.69 -1.41
C ARG A 126 17.96 -9.66 -1.85
N ALA A 127 17.62 -10.66 -2.66
CA ALA A 127 18.58 -11.66 -3.15
C ALA A 127 19.45 -11.11 -4.29
N GLN A 128 19.06 -10.01 -4.92
CA GLN A 128 19.85 -9.34 -5.94
C GLN A 128 20.83 -8.38 -5.26
#